data_e6fb0d945d6a2cc3c86d89183cacfd97
#
_entry.id   e6fb0d945d6a2cc3c86d89183cacfd97
#
_cell.length_a   1.000
_cell.length_b   1.000
_cell.length_c   1.000
_cell.angle_alpha   90.00
_cell.angle_beta   90.00
_cell.angle_gamma   90.00
#
_symmetry.space_group_name_H-M   'P 1'
#
loop_
_entity.id
_entity.type
_entity.pdbx_description
1 polymer ?
#
loop_
_entity_poly.entity_id
_entity_poly.type
_entity_poly.pdbx_seq_one_letter_code
_entity_poly.pdbx_strand_id
1 'polypeptide(L)'
;MKKTKNKISLSLYLKRHIVAICFYILTLILACVCSGASTLLMAKFLSKITIGAFASGLKFLIFAGIITVLCRANWWINYLIYFKYSNIIWKEIAKDLTKRSFELSTSTFSDNNSGSFVQRIMNDPNDVLSKLSSFVESLAEIITSFVIIIYIISLNWIIGLLYIVMLIICFTIEIYRRKVSKRNKLKTKKINDKTYSLVNEIVESEKDIKALGLEEKLFETSSESFNKYQKQKCKEDSVDMSFWNSRCLMLEVFGIFILALGIKLMEQNILTMASYILLFSYKDNLYGFVWNIGSIFKMFTEMSVSKSRMFGLFDENFYPAEKFGDKHLKNLNGKITFKNVEYAYTEIKDEKDEELSKKRKPVERVKKDAIFKNLSFEVEPNTTVAFVGKSGSGKSTILSLIAKLIDVDNGKVLIDNLNIKDICKQDLRTHISLINQFPYIFDMSIKENLLLVKKDATDDEIWNVLKRASFEEDVKAMPKGLNTKVGESGVKLSGGQRQRLAIARALLKQSKIILFDESTSSLDNFAQSNIQKSIEGMKGQHTIVIVAHRLSTIRNVDKIYFLENGEISDSGTFEELFENNEQFKQMFLIENIK
;
A
#
# COMPACT_ATOMS: atom_id res chain seq x y z
N MET A 1 5.86 -9.58 30.59
CA MET A 1 7.16 -9.25 29.94
C MET A 1 6.94 -8.15 28.95
N LYS A 2 7.39 -6.93 29.26
CA LYS A 2 7.41 -5.79 28.32
C LYS A 2 8.46 -6.08 27.24
N LYS A 3 8.06 -6.69 26.12
CA LYS A 3 8.90 -6.68 24.91
C LYS A 3 8.99 -5.22 24.47
N THR A 4 10.14 -4.60 24.66
CA THR A 4 10.54 -3.36 23.98
C THR A 4 10.20 -3.54 22.51
N LYS A 5 9.16 -2.86 22.02
CA LYS A 5 8.82 -2.78 20.59
C LYS A 5 10.04 -2.16 19.90
N ASN A 6 10.99 -2.96 19.43
CA ASN A 6 12.05 -2.47 18.56
C ASN A 6 11.37 -1.77 17.40
N LYS A 7 11.60 -0.47 17.28
CA LYS A 7 11.06 0.34 16.19
C LYS A 7 11.51 -0.29 14.88
N ILE A 8 10.58 -0.94 14.17
CA ILE A 8 10.86 -1.54 12.87
C ILE A 8 11.30 -0.41 11.96
N SER A 9 12.52 -0.54 11.43
CA SER A 9 13.16 0.49 10.61
C SER A 9 13.98 -0.16 9.50
N LEU A 10 14.21 0.56 8.41
CA LEU A 10 15.04 0.07 7.30
C LEU A 10 16.39 -0.47 7.78
N SER A 11 17.02 0.19 8.77
CA SER A 11 18.31 -0.25 9.32
C SER A 11 18.27 -1.65 9.92
N LEU A 12 17.13 -2.14 10.40
CA LEU A 12 16.99 -3.50 10.93
C LEU A 12 17.17 -4.54 9.81
N TYR A 13 16.53 -4.32 8.66
CA TYR A 13 16.62 -5.20 7.50
C TYR A 13 18.02 -5.16 6.87
N LEU A 14 18.60 -3.97 6.74
CA LEU A 14 19.96 -3.81 6.22
C LEU A 14 20.99 -4.49 7.11
N LYS A 15 20.87 -4.40 8.44
CA LYS A 15 21.78 -5.07 9.38
C LYS A 15 21.73 -6.60 9.27
N ARG A 16 20.59 -7.20 8.96
CA ARG A 16 20.49 -8.64 8.75
C ARG A 16 21.31 -9.13 7.56
N HIS A 17 21.51 -8.27 6.57
CA HIS A 17 22.25 -8.58 5.34
C HIS A 17 23.54 -7.77 5.20
N ILE A 18 24.13 -7.35 6.34
CA ILE A 18 25.27 -6.44 6.37
C ILE A 18 26.47 -6.96 5.55
N VAL A 19 26.75 -8.26 5.60
CA VAL A 19 27.86 -8.87 4.86
C VAL A 19 27.68 -8.70 3.35
N ALA A 20 26.46 -8.90 2.84
CA ALA A 20 26.16 -8.73 1.42
C ALA A 20 26.25 -7.26 0.99
N ILE A 21 25.80 -6.35 1.85
CA ILE A 21 25.89 -4.90 1.61
C ILE A 21 27.36 -4.46 1.61
N CYS A 22 28.15 -4.92 2.54
CA CYS A 22 29.60 -4.65 2.55
C CYS A 22 30.30 -5.18 1.28
N PHE A 23 29.90 -6.38 0.83
CA PHE A 23 30.44 -6.95 -0.41
C PHE A 23 29.99 -6.17 -1.65
N TYR A 24 28.72 -5.72 -1.70
CA TYR A 24 28.23 -4.81 -2.75
C TYR A 24 29.01 -3.50 -2.80
N ILE A 25 29.26 -2.86 -1.65
CA ILE A 25 30.03 -1.62 -1.59
C ILE A 25 31.48 -1.87 -1.99
N LEU A 26 32.09 -2.99 -1.58
CA LEU A 26 33.46 -3.35 -1.95
C LEU A 26 33.61 -3.52 -3.47
N THR A 27 32.69 -4.25 -4.12
CA THR A 27 32.71 -4.41 -5.58
C THR A 27 32.49 -3.09 -6.29
N LEU A 28 31.69 -2.18 -5.75
CA LEU A 28 31.50 -0.85 -6.29
C LEU A 28 32.78 -0.01 -6.22
N ILE A 29 33.44 0.02 -5.05
CA ILE A 29 34.73 0.70 -4.89
C ILE A 29 35.78 0.13 -5.86
N LEU A 30 35.84 -1.19 -6.00
CA LEU A 30 36.73 -1.84 -6.96
C LEU A 30 36.45 -1.41 -8.39
N ALA A 31 35.18 -1.30 -8.77
CA ALA A 31 34.78 -0.81 -10.11
C ALA A 31 35.29 0.63 -10.36
N CYS A 32 35.15 1.52 -9.37
CA CYS A 32 35.65 2.89 -9.46
C CYS A 32 37.18 2.96 -9.61
N VAL A 33 37.90 2.15 -8.80
CA VAL A 33 39.37 2.10 -8.88
C VAL A 33 39.84 1.55 -10.24
N CYS A 34 39.22 0.49 -10.74
CA CYS A 34 39.54 -0.10 -12.04
C CYS A 34 39.26 0.88 -13.20
N SER A 35 38.14 1.62 -13.12
CA SER A 35 37.81 2.65 -14.12
C SER A 35 38.87 3.76 -14.16
N GLY A 36 39.26 4.30 -13.01
CA GLY A 36 40.34 5.30 -12.90
C GLY A 36 41.68 4.79 -13.41
N ALA A 37 42.06 3.56 -13.02
CA ALA A 37 43.31 2.93 -13.47
C ALA A 37 43.35 2.72 -15.01
N SER A 38 42.23 2.28 -15.60
CA SER A 38 42.12 2.13 -17.05
C SER A 38 42.38 3.44 -17.80
N THR A 39 41.78 4.54 -17.31
CA THR A 39 41.99 5.89 -17.90
C THR A 39 43.42 6.35 -17.78
N LEU A 40 44.10 6.15 -16.65
CA LEU A 40 45.49 6.48 -16.43
C LEU A 40 46.42 5.68 -17.38
N LEU A 41 46.18 4.38 -17.58
CA LEU A 41 46.95 3.55 -18.48
C LEU A 41 46.75 3.96 -19.93
N MET A 42 45.50 4.35 -20.31
CA MET A 42 45.21 4.85 -21.66
C MET A 42 45.92 6.18 -21.93
N ALA A 43 45.99 7.08 -20.97
CA ALA A 43 46.76 8.31 -21.09
C ALA A 43 48.27 8.05 -21.25
N LYS A 44 48.86 7.11 -20.49
CA LYS A 44 50.25 6.68 -20.65
C LYS A 44 50.52 6.03 -22.03
N PHE A 45 49.61 5.21 -22.51
CA PHE A 45 49.66 4.62 -23.84
C PHE A 45 49.77 5.74 -24.92
N LEU A 46 48.82 6.69 -24.91
CA LEU A 46 48.83 7.81 -25.87
C LEU A 46 50.09 8.65 -25.79
N SER A 47 50.58 8.94 -24.57
CA SER A 47 51.83 9.68 -24.39
C SER A 47 53.06 8.95 -24.92
N LYS A 48 53.12 7.61 -24.87
CA LYS A 48 54.22 6.83 -25.44
C LYS A 48 54.19 6.77 -26.98
N ILE A 49 52.98 6.74 -27.56
CA ILE A 49 52.81 6.81 -29.02
C ILE A 49 53.30 8.14 -29.56
N THR A 50 52.99 9.26 -28.91
CA THR A 50 53.42 10.59 -29.35
C THR A 50 54.93 10.78 -29.35
N ILE A 51 55.67 10.00 -28.56
CA ILE A 51 57.14 10.00 -28.48
C ILE A 51 57.76 8.94 -29.45
N GLY A 52 56.94 8.21 -30.22
CA GLY A 52 57.39 7.15 -31.11
C GLY A 52 57.75 5.82 -30.46
N ALA A 53 57.48 5.66 -29.16
CA ALA A 53 57.83 4.46 -28.38
C ALA A 53 56.71 3.38 -28.46
N PHE A 54 56.38 2.89 -29.65
CA PHE A 54 55.23 2.03 -29.92
C PHE A 54 55.20 0.72 -29.11
N ALA A 55 56.35 0.02 -29.04
CA ALA A 55 56.43 -1.26 -28.32
C ALA A 55 56.16 -1.14 -26.83
N SER A 56 56.61 -0.04 -26.17
CA SER A 56 56.31 0.25 -24.79
C SER A 56 54.88 0.75 -24.61
N GLY A 57 54.33 1.48 -25.58
CA GLY A 57 52.93 1.92 -25.60
C GLY A 57 51.96 0.74 -25.66
N LEU A 58 52.22 -0.26 -26.51
CA LEU A 58 51.36 -1.44 -26.64
C LEU A 58 51.16 -2.19 -25.33
N LYS A 59 52.17 -2.25 -24.46
CA LYS A 59 52.01 -2.85 -23.11
C LYS A 59 50.95 -2.14 -22.26
N PHE A 60 50.92 -0.80 -22.26
CA PHE A 60 49.92 -0.03 -21.51
C PHE A 60 48.51 -0.22 -22.09
N LEU A 61 48.37 -0.36 -23.40
CA LEU A 61 47.10 -0.64 -24.07
C LEU A 61 46.56 -2.01 -23.67
N ILE A 62 47.41 -3.05 -23.68
CA ILE A 62 47.01 -4.40 -23.26
C ILE A 62 46.58 -4.41 -21.81
N PHE A 63 47.33 -3.78 -20.89
CA PHE A 63 46.96 -3.68 -19.48
C PHE A 63 45.65 -2.89 -19.30
N ALA A 64 45.45 -1.78 -20.02
CA ALA A 64 44.21 -1.03 -19.98
C ALA A 64 43.01 -1.89 -20.44
N GLY A 65 43.20 -2.67 -21.52
CA GLY A 65 42.18 -3.59 -22.03
C GLY A 65 41.83 -4.68 -21.01
N ILE A 66 42.82 -5.31 -20.39
CA ILE A 66 42.58 -6.31 -19.32
C ILE A 66 41.81 -5.73 -18.16
N ILE A 67 42.20 -4.54 -17.66
CA ILE A 67 41.52 -3.87 -16.54
C ILE A 67 40.08 -3.50 -16.95
N THR A 68 39.85 -3.06 -18.17
CA THR A 68 38.49 -2.74 -18.64
C THR A 68 37.59 -3.97 -18.69
N VAL A 69 38.10 -5.13 -19.12
CA VAL A 69 37.37 -6.40 -19.10
C VAL A 69 37.06 -6.83 -17.66
N LEU A 70 38.06 -6.75 -16.78
CA LEU A 70 37.86 -7.07 -15.33
C LEU A 70 36.85 -6.11 -14.69
N CYS A 71 36.88 -4.83 -15.02
CA CYS A 71 35.89 -3.85 -14.57
C CYS A 71 34.47 -4.23 -15.00
N ARG A 72 34.29 -4.66 -16.26
CA ARG A 72 32.98 -5.11 -16.76
C ARG A 72 32.50 -6.38 -16.06
N ALA A 73 33.38 -7.34 -15.85
CA ALA A 73 33.06 -8.55 -15.08
C ALA A 73 32.66 -8.22 -13.61
N ASN A 74 33.38 -7.29 -12.98
CA ASN A 74 33.06 -6.84 -11.64
C ASN A 74 31.71 -6.10 -11.57
N TRP A 75 31.39 -5.27 -12.57
CA TRP A 75 30.07 -4.65 -12.68
C TRP A 75 28.94 -5.68 -12.78
N TRP A 76 29.16 -6.73 -13.56
CA TRP A 76 28.18 -7.82 -13.66
C TRP A 76 27.96 -8.53 -12.29
N ILE A 77 29.03 -8.84 -11.57
CA ILE A 77 28.97 -9.41 -10.22
C ILE A 77 28.22 -8.46 -9.27
N ASN A 78 28.51 -7.17 -9.34
CA ASN A 78 27.85 -6.14 -8.54
C ASN A 78 26.34 -6.14 -8.76
N TYR A 79 25.88 -6.18 -10.03
CA TYR A 79 24.46 -6.27 -10.36
C TYR A 79 23.80 -7.55 -9.85
N LEU A 80 24.46 -8.70 -9.96
CA LEU A 80 23.93 -9.96 -9.45
C LEU A 80 23.72 -9.92 -7.93
N ILE A 81 24.68 -9.36 -7.21
CA ILE A 81 24.59 -9.18 -5.76
C ILE A 81 23.42 -8.27 -5.43
N TYR A 82 23.34 -7.10 -6.08
CA TYR A 82 22.27 -6.12 -5.88
C TYR A 82 20.89 -6.74 -6.09
N PHE A 83 20.62 -7.36 -7.24
CA PHE A 83 19.31 -7.93 -7.55
C PHE A 83 18.93 -9.05 -6.57
N LYS A 84 19.88 -9.92 -6.24
CA LYS A 84 19.63 -11.00 -5.28
C LYS A 84 19.20 -10.47 -3.92
N TYR A 85 20.00 -9.59 -3.33
CA TYR A 85 19.77 -9.13 -1.97
C TYR A 85 18.69 -8.06 -1.86
N SER A 86 18.53 -7.20 -2.86
CA SER A 86 17.42 -6.27 -2.95
C SER A 86 16.08 -7.01 -2.94
N ASN A 87 15.93 -8.08 -3.73
CA ASN A 87 14.70 -8.88 -3.76
C ASN A 87 14.46 -9.64 -2.45
N ILE A 88 15.51 -10.12 -1.78
CA ILE A 88 15.38 -10.77 -0.46
C ILE A 88 14.89 -9.76 0.58
N ILE A 89 15.49 -8.58 0.65
CA ILE A 89 15.13 -7.52 1.60
C ILE A 89 13.71 -7.01 1.29
N TRP A 90 13.39 -6.80 0.01
CA TRP A 90 12.04 -6.42 -0.42
C TRP A 90 10.99 -7.44 0.06
N LYS A 91 11.24 -8.74 -0.14
CA LYS A 91 10.36 -9.83 0.32
C LYS A 91 10.14 -9.80 1.84
N GLU A 92 11.20 -9.60 2.63
CA GLU A 92 11.09 -9.51 4.09
C GLU A 92 10.23 -8.32 4.52
N ILE A 93 10.48 -7.13 3.94
CA ILE A 93 9.72 -5.92 4.21
C ILE A 93 8.26 -6.11 3.81
N ALA A 94 7.98 -6.58 2.58
CA ALA A 94 6.63 -6.79 2.08
C ALA A 94 5.85 -7.78 2.95
N LYS A 95 6.49 -8.87 3.41
CA LYS A 95 5.90 -9.84 4.33
C LYS A 95 5.51 -9.21 5.67
N ASP A 96 6.40 -8.42 6.27
CA ASP A 96 6.14 -7.77 7.55
C ASP A 96 5.05 -6.69 7.43
N LEU A 97 5.02 -5.93 6.33
CA LEU A 97 3.97 -4.95 6.03
C LEU A 97 2.61 -5.62 5.81
N THR A 98 2.58 -6.75 5.07
CA THR A 98 1.36 -7.54 4.88
C THR A 98 0.85 -8.08 6.21
N LYS A 99 1.75 -8.62 7.06
CA LYS A 99 1.39 -9.07 8.39
C LYS A 99 0.81 -7.91 9.23
N ARG A 100 1.45 -6.75 9.17
CA ARG A 100 0.97 -5.56 9.88
C ARG A 100 -0.41 -5.10 9.38
N SER A 101 -0.69 -5.19 8.08
CA SER A 101 -2.02 -4.83 7.55
C SER A 101 -3.15 -5.67 8.16
N PHE A 102 -2.91 -6.96 8.45
CA PHE A 102 -3.89 -7.81 9.15
C PHE A 102 -4.08 -7.50 10.64
N GLU A 103 -3.20 -6.69 11.21
CA GLU A 103 -3.29 -6.26 12.61
C GLU A 103 -3.99 -4.90 12.77
N LEU A 104 -4.20 -4.17 11.66
CA LEU A 104 -4.80 -2.83 11.69
C LEU A 104 -6.31 -2.89 11.98
N SER A 105 -6.82 -1.86 12.64
CA SER A 105 -8.25 -1.73 12.89
C SER A 105 -9.04 -1.53 11.59
N THR A 106 -10.27 -2.00 11.56
CA THR A 106 -11.16 -1.90 10.39
C THR A 106 -11.41 -0.45 9.98
N SER A 107 -11.50 0.48 10.93
CA SER A 107 -11.63 1.91 10.65
C SER A 107 -10.49 2.47 9.81
N THR A 108 -9.28 1.90 9.95
CA THR A 108 -8.12 2.31 9.14
C THR A 108 -8.32 2.04 7.65
N PHE A 109 -9.02 0.96 7.29
CA PHE A 109 -9.28 0.61 5.90
C PHE A 109 -10.44 1.41 5.31
N SER A 110 -11.46 1.75 6.10
CA SER A 110 -12.56 2.62 5.64
C SER A 110 -12.10 4.06 5.39
N ASP A 111 -11.13 4.54 6.18
CA ASP A 111 -10.58 5.90 6.08
C ASP A 111 -9.55 6.05 4.94
N ASN A 112 -9.04 4.95 4.38
CA ASN A 112 -7.99 4.98 3.37
C ASN A 112 -8.35 4.11 2.16
N ASN A 113 -8.03 4.60 0.98
CA ASN A 113 -8.21 3.83 -0.26
C ASN A 113 -7.32 2.58 -0.25
N SER A 114 -7.88 1.41 -0.63
CA SER A 114 -7.17 0.12 -0.73
C SER A 114 -5.91 0.19 -1.61
N GLY A 115 -5.95 0.96 -2.70
CA GLY A 115 -4.80 1.20 -3.58
C GLY A 115 -3.60 1.81 -2.86
N SER A 116 -3.83 2.65 -1.83
CA SER A 116 -2.75 3.23 -1.03
C SER A 116 -1.99 2.18 -0.20
N PHE A 117 -2.68 1.15 0.29
CA PHE A 117 -2.04 0.02 0.99
C PHE A 117 -1.23 -0.84 0.05
N VAL A 118 -1.77 -1.16 -1.13
CA VAL A 118 -1.05 -1.90 -2.17
C VAL A 118 0.24 -1.18 -2.54
N GLN A 119 0.18 0.13 -2.78
CA GLN A 119 1.36 0.95 -3.08
C GLN A 119 2.41 0.89 -1.96
N ARG A 120 2.00 0.99 -0.69
CA ARG A 120 2.90 0.93 0.47
C ARG A 120 3.55 -0.43 0.67
N ILE A 121 2.87 -1.52 0.31
CA ILE A 121 3.37 -2.89 0.49
C ILE A 121 4.24 -3.31 -0.69
N MET A 122 3.85 -2.97 -1.92
CA MET A 122 4.50 -3.47 -3.13
C MET A 122 5.53 -2.50 -3.71
N ASN A 123 5.18 -1.21 -3.84
CA ASN A 123 5.98 -0.24 -4.57
C ASN A 123 6.95 0.53 -3.67
N ASP A 124 6.51 1.05 -2.52
CA ASP A 124 7.36 1.85 -1.63
C ASP A 124 8.64 1.12 -1.17
N PRO A 125 8.63 -0.19 -0.82
CA PRO A 125 9.87 -0.91 -0.50
C PRO A 125 10.84 -0.98 -1.66
N ASN A 126 10.35 -1.21 -2.88
CA ASN A 126 11.16 -1.25 -4.09
C ASN A 126 11.77 0.13 -4.40
N ASP A 127 10.97 1.19 -4.27
CA ASP A 127 11.45 2.58 -4.42
C ASP A 127 12.56 2.92 -3.43
N VAL A 128 12.40 2.53 -2.16
CA VAL A 128 13.41 2.77 -1.12
C VAL A 128 14.71 2.05 -1.44
N LEU A 129 14.66 0.77 -1.84
CA LEU A 129 15.84 -0.02 -2.12
C LEU A 129 16.57 0.45 -3.39
N SER A 130 15.83 0.76 -4.46
CA SER A 130 16.40 1.29 -5.70
C SER A 130 17.05 2.67 -5.50
N LYS A 131 16.41 3.56 -4.75
CA LYS A 131 16.99 4.88 -4.42
C LYS A 131 18.20 4.78 -3.50
N LEU A 132 18.21 3.79 -2.59
CA LEU A 132 19.38 3.52 -1.74
C LEU A 132 20.58 3.04 -2.57
N SER A 133 20.38 2.14 -3.55
CA SER A 133 21.43 1.72 -4.48
C SER A 133 21.97 2.90 -5.28
N SER A 134 21.09 3.65 -5.94
CA SER A 134 21.50 4.82 -6.72
C SER A 134 22.23 5.88 -5.87
N PHE A 135 21.84 6.02 -4.59
CA PHE A 135 22.54 6.90 -3.66
C PHE A 135 23.98 6.43 -3.40
N VAL A 136 24.18 5.13 -3.15
CA VAL A 136 25.53 4.55 -2.93
C VAL A 136 26.39 4.68 -4.20
N GLU A 137 25.82 4.39 -5.37
CA GLU A 137 26.49 4.56 -6.67
C GLU A 137 26.91 5.99 -6.91
N SER A 138 26.00 6.95 -6.70
CA SER A 138 26.31 8.39 -6.83
C SER A 138 27.38 8.86 -5.85
N LEU A 139 27.40 8.33 -4.62
CA LEU A 139 28.48 8.63 -3.65
C LEU A 139 29.84 8.11 -4.13
N ALA A 140 29.89 6.88 -4.66
CA ALA A 140 31.11 6.30 -5.19
C ALA A 140 31.67 7.12 -6.36
N GLU A 141 30.82 7.57 -7.28
CA GLU A 141 31.21 8.43 -8.41
C GLU A 141 31.68 9.82 -7.93
N ILE A 142 31.04 10.40 -6.93
CA ILE A 142 31.51 11.67 -6.33
C ILE A 142 32.90 11.50 -5.72
N ILE A 143 33.12 10.42 -4.95
CA ILE A 143 34.45 10.15 -4.35
C ILE A 143 35.51 9.99 -5.44
N THR A 144 35.20 9.24 -6.50
CA THR A 144 36.09 9.07 -7.65
C THR A 144 36.43 10.42 -8.30
N SER A 145 35.41 11.26 -8.49
CA SER A 145 35.61 12.62 -9.06
C SER A 145 36.48 13.51 -8.15
N PHE A 146 36.31 13.42 -6.82
CA PHE A 146 37.19 14.14 -5.89
C PHE A 146 38.65 13.69 -5.99
N VAL A 147 38.91 12.38 -6.09
CA VAL A 147 40.27 11.86 -6.26
C VAL A 147 40.89 12.40 -7.55
N ILE A 148 40.12 12.44 -8.64
CA ILE A 148 40.55 12.99 -9.91
C ILE A 148 40.88 14.49 -9.81
N ILE A 149 40.04 15.28 -9.13
CA ILE A 149 40.27 16.72 -8.92
C ILE A 149 41.56 16.94 -8.10
N ILE A 150 41.77 16.19 -7.03
CA ILE A 150 43.01 16.25 -6.24
C ILE A 150 44.24 15.93 -7.10
N TYR A 151 44.12 14.92 -7.96
CA TYR A 151 45.18 14.56 -8.90
C TYR A 151 45.46 15.71 -9.90
N ILE A 152 44.43 16.36 -10.47
CA ILE A 152 44.56 17.51 -11.34
C ILE A 152 45.27 18.69 -10.62
N ILE A 153 44.90 18.93 -9.35
CA ILE A 153 45.58 19.95 -8.54
C ILE A 153 47.07 19.63 -8.37
N SER A 154 47.43 18.37 -8.18
CA SER A 154 48.82 17.95 -8.08
C SER A 154 49.63 18.11 -9.38
N LEU A 155 48.96 18.06 -10.55
CA LEU A 155 49.58 18.32 -11.83
C LEU A 155 49.81 19.82 -12.06
N ASN A 156 48.85 20.66 -11.78
CA ASN A 156 48.93 22.11 -11.86
C ASN A 156 47.84 22.74 -10.98
N TRP A 157 48.28 23.53 -9.96
CA TRP A 157 47.38 24.15 -9.00
C TRP A 157 46.44 25.19 -9.63
N ILE A 158 46.86 25.89 -10.71
CA ILE A 158 46.03 26.91 -11.37
C ILE A 158 44.84 26.23 -12.06
N ILE A 159 45.09 25.13 -12.79
CA ILE A 159 44.04 24.32 -13.45
C ILE A 159 43.10 23.74 -12.38
N GLY A 160 43.66 23.19 -11.30
CA GLY A 160 42.86 22.68 -10.17
C GLY A 160 41.96 23.75 -9.55
N LEU A 161 42.45 24.97 -9.33
CA LEU A 161 41.64 26.08 -8.84
C LEU A 161 40.49 26.43 -9.79
N LEU A 162 40.74 26.47 -11.08
CA LEU A 162 39.72 26.72 -12.11
C LEU A 162 38.61 25.63 -12.08
N TYR A 163 38.97 24.37 -11.89
CA TYR A 163 38.00 23.26 -11.72
C TYR A 163 37.12 23.49 -10.47
N ILE A 164 37.72 23.90 -9.33
CA ILE A 164 36.97 24.18 -8.10
C ILE A 164 36.01 25.36 -8.31
N VAL A 165 36.45 26.46 -8.92
CA VAL A 165 35.60 27.61 -9.23
C VAL A 165 34.42 27.20 -10.09
N MET A 166 34.68 26.40 -11.12
CA MET A 166 33.63 25.89 -12.00
C MET A 166 32.60 25.01 -11.29
N LEU A 167 33.06 24.14 -10.37
CA LEU A 167 32.17 23.35 -9.54
C LEU A 167 31.28 24.21 -8.64
N ILE A 168 31.82 25.28 -8.04
CA ILE A 168 31.05 26.21 -7.22
C ILE A 168 29.96 26.89 -8.06
N ILE A 169 30.28 27.31 -9.30
CA ILE A 169 29.30 27.90 -10.22
C ILE A 169 28.20 26.90 -10.56
N CYS A 170 28.56 25.66 -10.93
CA CYS A 170 27.58 24.60 -11.22
C CYS A 170 26.68 24.31 -10.02
N PHE A 171 27.24 24.28 -8.81
CA PHE A 171 26.50 24.04 -7.57
C PHE A 171 25.50 25.16 -7.27
N THR A 172 25.88 26.43 -7.47
CA THR A 172 24.97 27.58 -7.29
C THR A 172 23.79 27.53 -8.28
N ILE A 173 24.08 27.19 -9.55
CA ILE A 173 23.02 27.00 -10.57
C ILE A 173 22.08 25.86 -10.16
N GLU A 174 22.61 24.76 -9.62
CA GLU A 174 21.79 23.63 -9.17
C GLU A 174 20.88 24.00 -8.00
N ILE A 175 21.35 24.79 -7.03
CA ILE A 175 20.52 25.30 -5.92
C ILE A 175 19.36 26.15 -6.47
N TYR A 176 19.64 27.03 -7.44
CA TYR A 176 18.62 27.87 -8.06
C TYR A 176 17.61 27.02 -8.86
N ARG A 177 18.09 26.07 -9.70
CA ARG A 177 17.24 25.13 -10.42
C ARG A 177 16.24 24.44 -9.49
N ARG A 178 16.71 23.94 -8.34
CA ARG A 178 15.84 23.24 -7.37
C ARG A 178 14.69 24.11 -6.89
N LYS A 179 14.94 25.38 -6.65
CA LYS A 179 13.92 26.33 -6.20
C LYS A 179 12.81 26.51 -7.24
N VAL A 180 13.18 26.62 -8.52
CA VAL A 180 12.28 26.79 -9.64
C VAL A 180 11.55 25.46 -9.98
N SER A 181 12.28 24.36 -10.08
CA SER A 181 11.74 23.04 -10.38
C SER A 181 10.73 22.56 -9.34
N LYS A 182 11.01 22.79 -8.03
CA LYS A 182 10.08 22.43 -6.96
C LYS A 182 8.70 23.08 -7.14
N ARG A 183 8.66 24.38 -7.50
CA ARG A 183 7.40 25.11 -7.72
C ARG A 183 6.60 24.51 -8.90
N ASN A 184 7.28 24.19 -9.99
CA ASN A 184 6.63 23.60 -11.18
C ASN A 184 6.14 22.18 -10.86
N LYS A 185 6.95 21.34 -10.22
CA LYS A 185 6.57 19.97 -9.82
C LYS A 185 5.32 19.91 -8.94
N LEU A 186 5.21 20.84 -7.99
CA LEU A 186 4.02 20.94 -7.15
C LEU A 186 2.75 21.27 -7.96
N LYS A 187 2.88 22.16 -8.96
CA LYS A 187 1.76 22.49 -9.85
C LYS A 187 1.37 21.30 -10.73
N THR A 188 2.37 20.64 -11.31
CA THR A 188 2.16 19.44 -12.15
C THR A 188 1.50 18.34 -11.33
N LYS A 189 1.97 18.09 -10.09
CA LYS A 189 1.36 17.10 -9.20
C LYS A 189 -0.11 17.39 -8.95
N LYS A 190 -0.48 18.62 -8.58
CA LYS A 190 -1.88 19.00 -8.33
C LYS A 190 -2.80 18.78 -9.54
N ILE A 191 -2.31 19.06 -10.75
CA ILE A 191 -3.07 18.83 -11.98
C ILE A 191 -3.16 17.31 -12.25
N ASN A 192 -2.05 16.58 -12.09
CA ASN A 192 -2.01 15.14 -12.29
C ASN A 192 -2.98 14.40 -11.35
N ASP A 193 -3.02 14.77 -10.07
CA ASP A 193 -3.90 14.15 -9.08
C ASP A 193 -5.38 14.33 -9.45
N LYS A 194 -5.75 15.53 -9.94
CA LYS A 194 -7.10 15.79 -10.45
C LYS A 194 -7.43 14.98 -11.71
N THR A 195 -6.48 14.91 -12.64
CA THR A 195 -6.65 14.13 -13.89
C THR A 195 -6.78 12.64 -13.59
N TYR A 196 -5.95 12.14 -12.67
CA TYR A 196 -6.00 10.74 -12.23
C TYR A 196 -7.34 10.41 -11.57
N SER A 197 -7.83 11.27 -10.67
CA SER A 197 -9.15 11.11 -10.04
C SER A 197 -10.28 11.04 -11.06
N LEU A 198 -10.27 11.94 -12.05
CA LEU A 198 -11.27 11.94 -13.12
C LEU A 198 -11.24 10.65 -13.96
N VAL A 199 -10.05 10.19 -14.34
CA VAL A 199 -9.89 8.93 -15.11
C VAL A 199 -10.37 7.73 -14.30
N ASN A 200 -10.06 7.69 -13.01
CA ASN A 200 -10.51 6.62 -12.12
C ASN A 200 -12.04 6.59 -12.01
N GLU A 201 -12.67 7.76 -11.84
CA GLU A 201 -14.13 7.92 -11.82
C GLU A 201 -14.79 7.43 -13.12
N ILE A 202 -14.20 7.76 -14.28
CA ILE A 202 -14.68 7.29 -15.59
C ILE A 202 -14.60 5.75 -15.69
N VAL A 203 -13.50 5.15 -15.24
CA VAL A 203 -13.32 3.69 -15.30
C VAL A 203 -14.26 2.96 -14.34
N GLU A 204 -14.46 3.50 -13.13
CA GLU A 204 -15.34 2.90 -12.13
C GLU A 204 -16.83 2.99 -12.53
N SER A 205 -17.21 4.05 -13.22
CA SER A 205 -18.60 4.32 -13.64
C SER A 205 -18.91 3.94 -15.11
N GLU A 206 -18.11 3.06 -15.74
CA GLU A 206 -18.25 2.70 -17.16
C GLU A 206 -19.68 2.29 -17.56
N LYS A 207 -20.36 1.51 -16.71
CA LYS A 207 -21.73 1.04 -16.98
C LYS A 207 -22.74 2.17 -17.00
N ASP A 208 -22.63 3.09 -16.04
CA ASP A 208 -23.53 4.24 -15.93
C ASP A 208 -23.28 5.25 -17.05
N ILE A 209 -22.02 5.45 -17.43
CA ILE A 209 -21.63 6.29 -18.57
C ILE A 209 -22.29 5.79 -19.85
N LYS A 210 -22.19 4.47 -20.12
CA LYS A 210 -22.82 3.86 -21.31
C LYS A 210 -24.35 3.91 -21.24
N ALA A 211 -24.91 3.66 -20.05
CA ALA A 211 -26.38 3.69 -19.88
C ALA A 211 -26.96 5.09 -20.06
N LEU A 212 -26.20 6.14 -19.73
CA LEU A 212 -26.60 7.54 -19.83
C LEU A 212 -26.18 8.22 -21.13
N GLY A 213 -25.36 7.54 -21.98
CA GLY A 213 -24.83 8.11 -23.23
C GLY A 213 -23.91 9.30 -23.01
N LEU A 214 -23.06 9.25 -21.96
CA LEU A 214 -22.19 10.37 -21.56
C LEU A 214 -20.76 10.26 -22.11
N GLU A 215 -20.47 9.27 -22.98
CA GLU A 215 -19.14 8.95 -23.48
C GLU A 215 -18.47 10.18 -24.12
N GLU A 216 -19.16 10.87 -25.01
CA GLU A 216 -18.60 12.00 -25.75
C GLU A 216 -18.27 13.17 -24.82
N LYS A 217 -19.21 13.51 -23.92
CA LYS A 217 -19.04 14.60 -22.95
C LYS A 217 -17.88 14.34 -21.98
N LEU A 218 -17.76 13.11 -21.47
CA LEU A 218 -16.68 12.75 -20.56
C LEU A 218 -15.33 12.62 -21.29
N PHE A 219 -15.34 12.21 -22.55
CA PHE A 219 -14.15 12.23 -23.40
C PHE A 219 -13.63 13.65 -23.58
N GLU A 220 -14.50 14.63 -23.90
CA GLU A 220 -14.12 16.04 -23.99
C GLU A 220 -13.55 16.55 -22.67
N THR A 221 -14.23 16.28 -21.54
CA THR A 221 -13.77 16.69 -20.20
C THR A 221 -12.39 16.09 -19.86
N SER A 222 -12.20 14.80 -20.15
CA SER A 222 -10.92 14.13 -19.93
C SER A 222 -9.82 14.67 -20.83
N SER A 223 -10.14 14.93 -22.10
CA SER A 223 -9.23 15.54 -23.08
C SER A 223 -8.75 16.93 -22.65
N GLU A 224 -9.64 17.77 -22.12
CA GLU A 224 -9.25 19.06 -21.54
C GLU A 224 -8.31 18.89 -20.34
N SER A 225 -8.59 17.93 -19.48
CA SER A 225 -7.75 17.64 -18.31
C SER A 225 -6.36 17.17 -18.74
N PHE A 226 -6.27 16.24 -19.72
CA PHE A 226 -5.01 15.81 -20.30
C PHE A 226 -4.24 16.96 -20.95
N ASN A 227 -4.90 17.85 -21.69
CA ASN A 227 -4.27 19.02 -22.29
C ASN A 227 -3.68 19.98 -21.23
N LYS A 228 -4.41 20.20 -20.11
CA LYS A 228 -3.90 21.00 -18.98
C LYS A 228 -2.66 20.33 -18.33
N TYR A 229 -2.72 19.02 -18.12
CA TYR A 229 -1.61 18.25 -17.58
C TYR A 229 -0.39 18.32 -18.51
N GLN A 230 -0.60 18.04 -19.82
CA GLN A 230 0.47 18.08 -20.83
C GLN A 230 1.17 19.45 -20.89
N LYS A 231 0.39 20.55 -20.95
CA LYS A 231 0.95 21.91 -20.97
C LYS A 231 1.84 22.18 -19.76
N GLN A 232 1.36 21.81 -18.57
CA GLN A 232 2.13 22.04 -17.35
C GLN A 232 3.34 21.11 -17.25
N LYS A 233 3.23 19.86 -17.72
CA LYS A 233 4.32 18.88 -17.76
C LYS A 233 5.40 19.31 -18.74
N CYS A 234 5.04 19.73 -19.94
CA CYS A 234 5.98 20.32 -20.91
C CYS A 234 6.71 21.54 -20.34
N LYS A 235 6.02 22.39 -19.59
CA LYS A 235 6.66 23.55 -18.94
C LYS A 235 7.66 23.12 -17.87
N GLU A 236 7.32 22.11 -17.06
CA GLU A 236 8.23 21.53 -16.05
C GLU A 236 9.48 20.96 -16.71
N ASP A 237 9.29 20.10 -17.71
CA ASP A 237 10.38 19.40 -18.42
C ASP A 237 11.26 20.39 -19.20
N SER A 238 10.66 21.41 -19.86
CA SER A 238 11.40 22.46 -20.57
C SER A 238 12.29 23.26 -19.63
N VAL A 239 11.81 23.59 -18.41
CA VAL A 239 12.61 24.30 -17.41
C VAL A 239 13.78 23.44 -16.95
N ASP A 240 13.53 22.18 -16.57
CA ASP A 240 14.57 21.27 -16.11
C ASP A 240 15.63 21.03 -17.23
N MET A 241 15.18 20.87 -18.47
CA MET A 241 16.05 20.68 -19.64
C MET A 241 16.86 21.95 -19.98
N SER A 242 16.27 23.13 -19.85
CA SER A 242 16.97 24.40 -20.08
C SER A 242 18.13 24.57 -19.08
N PHE A 243 17.91 24.28 -17.80
CA PHE A 243 18.98 24.30 -16.81
C PHE A 243 20.05 23.24 -17.06
N TRP A 244 19.65 22.05 -17.50
CA TRP A 244 20.58 20.98 -17.89
C TRP A 244 21.46 21.42 -19.05
N ASN A 245 20.87 21.84 -20.15
CA ASN A 245 21.59 22.29 -21.35
C ASN A 245 22.50 23.50 -21.07
N SER A 246 22.04 24.46 -20.27
CA SER A 246 22.87 25.61 -19.87
C SER A 246 24.14 25.19 -19.10
N ARG A 247 24.00 24.20 -18.20
CA ARG A 247 25.18 23.65 -17.49
C ARG A 247 26.10 22.87 -18.42
N CYS A 248 25.54 22.05 -19.32
CA CYS A 248 26.32 21.31 -20.29
C CYS A 248 27.12 22.27 -21.19
N LEU A 249 26.46 23.30 -21.74
CA LEU A 249 27.11 24.31 -22.55
C LEU A 249 28.26 24.99 -21.79
N MET A 250 28.01 25.39 -20.55
CA MET A 250 29.01 26.03 -19.71
C MET A 250 30.21 25.11 -19.42
N LEU A 251 29.96 23.82 -19.17
CA LEU A 251 31.04 22.84 -18.98
C LEU A 251 31.83 22.56 -20.26
N GLU A 252 31.18 22.56 -21.43
CA GLU A 252 31.87 22.42 -22.70
C GLU A 252 32.79 23.63 -22.99
N VAL A 253 32.25 24.86 -22.83
CA VAL A 253 33.05 26.08 -23.02
C VAL A 253 34.22 26.11 -22.04
N PHE A 254 33.99 25.74 -20.78
CA PHE A 254 35.04 25.61 -19.78
C PHE A 254 36.08 24.54 -20.15
N GLY A 255 35.63 23.38 -20.65
CA GLY A 255 36.51 22.31 -21.13
C GLY A 255 37.43 22.79 -22.24
N ILE A 256 36.88 23.48 -23.24
CA ILE A 256 37.68 24.08 -24.34
C ILE A 256 38.68 25.08 -23.78
N PHE A 257 38.28 25.95 -22.85
CA PHE A 257 39.18 26.91 -22.23
C PHE A 257 40.34 26.23 -21.48
N ILE A 258 40.06 25.19 -20.68
CA ILE A 258 41.10 24.42 -19.97
C ILE A 258 42.05 23.72 -20.95
N LEU A 259 41.54 23.19 -22.06
CA LEU A 259 42.38 22.57 -23.07
C LEU A 259 43.29 23.60 -23.78
N ALA A 260 42.76 24.77 -24.13
CA ALA A 260 43.55 25.88 -24.68
C ALA A 260 44.65 26.37 -23.73
N LEU A 261 44.30 26.53 -22.45
CA LEU A 261 45.26 26.85 -21.39
C LEU A 261 46.33 25.75 -21.24
N GLY A 262 45.91 24.48 -21.34
CA GLY A 262 46.82 23.34 -21.27
C GLY A 262 47.85 23.31 -22.41
N ILE A 263 47.47 23.68 -23.64
CA ILE A 263 48.42 23.85 -24.76
C ILE A 263 49.47 24.91 -24.42
N LYS A 264 49.02 26.08 -23.93
CA LYS A 264 49.93 27.17 -23.57
C LYS A 264 50.90 26.77 -22.43
N LEU A 265 50.45 26.00 -21.49
CA LEU A 265 51.31 25.50 -20.38
C LEU A 265 52.27 24.40 -20.88
N MET A 266 51.91 23.65 -21.93
CA MET A 266 52.80 22.70 -22.59
C MET A 266 53.91 23.42 -23.35
N GLU A 267 53.60 24.48 -24.06
CA GLU A 267 54.60 25.33 -24.75
C GLU A 267 55.64 25.91 -23.75
N GLN A 268 55.20 26.20 -22.54
CA GLN A 268 56.08 26.66 -21.47
C GLN A 268 56.82 25.52 -20.71
N ASN A 269 56.70 24.26 -21.16
CA ASN A 269 57.25 23.07 -20.50
C ASN A 269 56.77 22.86 -19.03
N ILE A 270 55.64 23.46 -18.65
CA ILE A 270 55.03 23.30 -17.33
C ILE A 270 54.20 22.02 -17.25
N LEU A 271 53.55 21.64 -18.39
CA LEU A 271 52.74 20.42 -18.49
C LEU A 271 53.36 19.44 -19.49
N THR A 272 53.29 18.15 -19.16
CA THR A 272 53.68 17.08 -20.09
C THR A 272 52.49 16.70 -21.00
N MET A 273 52.78 16.11 -22.16
CA MET A 273 51.76 15.57 -23.07
C MET A 273 50.84 14.56 -22.37
N ALA A 274 51.37 13.71 -21.49
CA ALA A 274 50.59 12.76 -20.70
C ALA A 274 49.57 13.49 -19.78
N SER A 275 50.00 14.56 -19.11
CA SER A 275 49.11 15.36 -18.25
C SER A 275 48.02 16.06 -19.05
N TYR A 276 48.36 16.56 -20.27
CA TYR A 276 47.38 17.18 -21.16
C TYR A 276 46.29 16.17 -21.61
N ILE A 277 46.68 14.96 -22.01
CA ILE A 277 45.74 13.90 -22.39
C ILE A 277 44.84 13.51 -21.22
N LEU A 278 45.37 13.48 -20.01
CA LEU A 278 44.58 13.24 -18.81
C LEU A 278 43.53 14.34 -18.58
N LEU A 279 43.90 15.60 -18.74
CA LEU A 279 42.96 16.72 -18.64
C LEU A 279 41.83 16.59 -19.66
N PHE A 280 42.18 16.21 -20.91
CA PHE A 280 41.18 15.93 -21.95
C PHE A 280 40.25 14.79 -21.57
N SER A 281 40.80 13.68 -21.10
CA SER A 281 40.02 12.49 -20.71
C SER A 281 39.08 12.74 -19.50
N TYR A 282 39.49 13.59 -18.57
CA TYR A 282 38.73 13.84 -17.35
C TYR A 282 37.75 15.03 -17.40
N LYS A 283 37.75 15.80 -18.52
CA LYS A 283 36.79 16.91 -18.66
C LYS A 283 35.34 16.48 -18.46
N ASP A 284 35.00 15.29 -18.96
CA ASP A 284 33.65 14.75 -18.91
C ASP A 284 33.25 14.25 -17.50
N ASN A 285 34.19 13.95 -16.62
CA ASN A 285 33.91 13.59 -15.23
C ASN A 285 33.24 14.72 -14.42
N LEU A 286 33.41 15.97 -14.82
CA LEU A 286 32.70 17.10 -14.23
C LEU A 286 31.19 17.02 -14.44
N TYR A 287 30.73 16.52 -15.59
CA TYR A 287 29.33 16.30 -15.85
C TYR A 287 28.73 15.30 -14.86
N GLY A 288 29.41 14.15 -14.70
CA GLY A 288 29.02 13.11 -13.74
C GLY A 288 28.97 13.64 -12.31
N PHE A 289 29.98 14.38 -11.89
CA PHE A 289 30.06 14.97 -10.57
C PHE A 289 28.88 15.92 -10.28
N VAL A 290 28.61 16.86 -11.18
CA VAL A 290 27.52 17.84 -11.02
C VAL A 290 26.15 17.15 -11.07
N TRP A 291 26.00 16.14 -11.94
CA TRP A 291 24.78 15.33 -12.02
C TRP A 291 24.52 14.58 -10.71
N ASN A 292 25.53 13.90 -10.19
CA ASN A 292 25.41 13.09 -8.97
C ASN A 292 25.12 13.92 -7.72
N ILE A 293 25.74 15.07 -7.57
CA ILE A 293 25.39 16.00 -6.49
C ILE A 293 23.90 16.41 -6.59
N GLY A 294 23.43 16.72 -7.81
CA GLY A 294 22.04 17.08 -8.07
C GLY A 294 21.06 15.96 -7.73
N SER A 295 21.40 14.74 -8.11
CA SER A 295 20.53 13.55 -7.95
C SER A 295 20.46 13.06 -6.50
N ILE A 296 21.56 13.09 -5.73
CA ILE A 296 21.62 12.62 -4.33
C ILE A 296 20.52 13.26 -3.47
N PHE A 297 20.35 14.56 -3.55
CA PHE A 297 19.33 15.23 -2.75
C PHE A 297 17.91 14.87 -3.15
N LYS A 298 17.68 14.64 -4.45
CA LYS A 298 16.39 14.17 -4.97
C LYS A 298 16.11 12.76 -4.45
N MET A 299 17.06 11.85 -4.62
CA MET A 299 16.98 10.46 -4.15
C MET A 299 16.70 10.38 -2.64
N PHE A 300 17.42 11.17 -1.84
CA PHE A 300 17.23 11.20 -0.40
C PHE A 300 15.82 11.68 -0.01
N THR A 301 15.29 12.68 -0.71
CA THR A 301 13.94 13.19 -0.46
C THR A 301 12.88 12.14 -0.82
N GLU A 302 12.97 11.54 -2.01
CA GLU A 302 12.05 10.51 -2.50
C GLU A 302 12.10 9.26 -1.59
N MET A 303 13.30 8.79 -1.27
CA MET A 303 13.49 7.67 -0.33
C MET A 303 12.89 7.97 1.05
N SER A 304 13.05 9.19 1.56
CA SER A 304 12.49 9.60 2.85
C SER A 304 10.95 9.57 2.84
N VAL A 305 10.32 9.99 1.74
CA VAL A 305 8.87 9.96 1.57
C VAL A 305 8.37 8.52 1.54
N SER A 306 8.89 7.67 0.64
CA SER A 306 8.47 6.26 0.54
C SER A 306 8.74 5.50 1.84
N LYS A 307 9.90 5.73 2.48
CA LYS A 307 10.21 5.17 3.80
C LYS A 307 9.20 5.58 4.87
N SER A 308 8.81 6.87 4.91
CA SER A 308 7.85 7.36 5.91
C SER A 308 6.44 6.82 5.67
N ARG A 309 6.02 6.61 4.42
CA ARG A 309 4.73 5.99 4.08
C ARG A 309 4.71 4.53 4.48
N MET A 310 5.73 3.78 4.07
CA MET A 310 5.88 2.34 4.33
C MET A 310 5.93 2.03 5.83
N PHE A 311 6.86 2.63 6.58
CA PHE A 311 6.99 2.39 8.02
C PHE A 311 5.95 3.13 8.86
N GLY A 312 5.24 4.09 8.27
CA GLY A 312 4.10 4.74 8.90
C GLY A 312 3.00 3.77 9.30
N LEU A 313 2.86 2.62 8.60
CA LEU A 313 1.90 1.57 8.97
C LEU A 313 2.16 0.96 10.37
N PHE A 314 3.36 1.09 10.89
CA PHE A 314 3.73 0.64 12.25
C PHE A 314 3.49 1.71 13.33
N ASP A 315 3.12 2.94 12.94
CA ASP A 315 2.82 4.02 13.89
C ASP A 315 1.35 3.92 14.34
N GLU A 316 1.15 3.55 15.61
CA GLU A 316 -0.18 3.36 16.20
C GLU A 316 -1.00 4.67 16.31
N ASN A 317 -0.35 5.84 16.24
CA ASN A 317 -1.05 7.12 16.26
C ASN A 317 -1.78 7.40 14.92
N PHE A 318 -1.26 6.87 13.82
CA PHE A 318 -1.86 7.02 12.49
C PHE A 318 -2.65 5.78 12.07
N TYR A 319 -2.13 4.60 12.40
CA TYR A 319 -2.66 3.29 12.01
C TYR A 319 -2.82 2.41 13.24
N PRO A 320 -3.89 2.61 14.03
CA PRO A 320 -4.11 1.84 15.24
C PRO A 320 -4.32 0.35 14.91
N ALA A 321 -3.73 -0.50 15.74
CA ALA A 321 -3.96 -1.94 15.68
C ALA A 321 -5.25 -2.31 16.42
N GLU A 322 -5.86 -3.42 16.01
CA GLU A 322 -6.90 -4.07 16.81
C GLU A 322 -6.32 -4.47 18.18
N LYS A 323 -7.09 -4.24 19.24
CA LYS A 323 -6.70 -4.59 20.61
C LYS A 323 -7.59 -5.70 21.11
N PHE A 324 -7.00 -6.80 21.56
CA PHE A 324 -7.66 -7.94 22.15
C PHE A 324 -7.07 -8.23 23.53
N GLY A 325 -7.81 -8.96 24.35
CA GLY A 325 -7.32 -9.45 25.64
C GLY A 325 -6.64 -10.83 25.49
N ASP A 326 -6.41 -11.45 26.63
CA ASP A 326 -5.73 -12.76 26.75
C ASP A 326 -6.66 -13.85 27.33
N LYS A 327 -7.92 -13.52 27.65
CA LYS A 327 -8.88 -14.49 28.21
C LYS A 327 -9.39 -15.42 27.11
N HIS A 328 -9.42 -16.73 27.43
CA HIS A 328 -9.96 -17.76 26.54
C HIS A 328 -11.41 -18.05 26.88
N LEU A 329 -12.23 -18.24 25.83
CA LEU A 329 -13.61 -18.71 25.95
C LEU A 329 -13.62 -20.23 26.12
N LYS A 330 -14.00 -20.69 27.32
CA LYS A 330 -14.22 -22.10 27.59
C LYS A 330 -15.71 -22.38 27.60
N ASN A 331 -16.17 -23.38 26.80
CA ASN A 331 -17.58 -23.81 26.73
C ASN A 331 -18.56 -22.66 26.43
N LEU A 332 -18.39 -22.01 25.26
CA LEU A 332 -19.22 -20.88 24.84
C LEU A 332 -20.69 -21.27 24.69
N ASN A 333 -21.56 -20.66 25.48
CA ASN A 333 -23.03 -20.78 25.36
C ASN A 333 -23.57 -19.86 24.26
N GLY A 334 -23.00 -18.66 24.14
CA GLY A 334 -23.33 -17.69 23.12
C GLY A 334 -24.33 -16.61 23.58
N LYS A 335 -24.42 -16.31 24.89
CA LYS A 335 -25.18 -15.16 25.38
C LYS A 335 -24.46 -13.86 25.03
N ILE A 336 -25.20 -12.87 24.50
CA ILE A 336 -24.67 -11.55 24.17
C ILE A 336 -25.36 -10.52 25.05
N THR A 337 -24.61 -9.65 25.74
CA THR A 337 -25.17 -8.60 26.59
C THR A 337 -24.50 -7.25 26.28
N PHE A 338 -25.30 -6.25 25.94
CA PHE A 338 -24.90 -4.85 25.87
C PHE A 338 -25.28 -4.14 27.16
N LYS A 339 -24.34 -3.41 27.78
CA LYS A 339 -24.57 -2.64 29.01
C LYS A 339 -24.11 -1.20 28.80
N ASN A 340 -25.06 -0.28 28.73
CA ASN A 340 -24.86 1.17 28.63
C ASN A 340 -23.83 1.53 27.56
N VAL A 341 -23.99 0.97 26.34
CA VAL A 341 -23.04 1.14 25.25
C VAL A 341 -23.21 2.50 24.59
N GLU A 342 -22.10 3.24 24.51
CA GLU A 342 -21.97 4.48 23.74
C GLU A 342 -21.01 4.26 22.58
N TYR A 343 -21.36 4.81 21.42
CA TYR A 343 -20.51 4.73 20.23
C TYR A 343 -20.77 5.87 19.26
N ALA A 344 -19.69 6.46 18.75
CA ALA A 344 -19.70 7.44 17.67
C ALA A 344 -18.64 7.08 16.62
N TYR A 345 -18.95 7.24 15.33
CA TYR A 345 -17.92 7.17 14.30
C TYR A 345 -16.97 8.35 14.40
N THR A 346 -15.72 8.11 14.05
CA THR A 346 -14.72 9.18 13.92
C THR A 346 -14.44 9.45 12.46
N GLU A 347 -14.29 10.71 12.11
CA GLU A 347 -13.89 11.16 10.77
C GLU A 347 -12.54 11.85 10.84
N ILE A 348 -11.73 11.63 9.82
CA ILE A 348 -10.48 12.34 9.68
C ILE A 348 -10.80 13.77 9.26
N LYS A 349 -10.37 14.76 10.05
CA LYS A 349 -10.46 16.16 9.65
C LYS A 349 -9.57 16.36 8.43
N ASP A 350 -10.16 16.72 7.28
CA ASP A 350 -9.43 16.98 6.05
C ASP A 350 -8.33 18.01 6.30
N GLU A 351 -7.12 17.57 6.49
CA GLU A 351 -5.94 18.43 6.39
C GLU A 351 -5.66 18.67 4.90
N LYS A 352 -6.27 19.70 4.37
CA LYS A 352 -5.89 20.25 3.06
C LYS A 352 -4.38 20.50 3.06
N ASP A 353 -3.65 19.73 2.23
CA ASP A 353 -2.27 20.05 1.80
C ASP A 353 -1.07 19.73 2.72
N GLU A 354 -1.11 18.77 3.66
CA GLU A 354 0.08 18.43 4.48
C GLU A 354 0.88 17.18 4.06
N GLU A 355 0.68 16.60 2.88
CA GLU A 355 1.58 15.51 2.38
C GLU A 355 3.06 15.93 2.23
N LEU A 356 3.37 17.21 2.36
CA LEU A 356 4.70 17.81 2.17
C LEU A 356 5.35 18.34 3.45
N SER A 357 4.68 18.29 4.61
CA SER A 357 5.33 18.72 5.84
C SER A 357 6.27 17.64 6.36
N LYS A 358 7.51 18.01 6.65
CA LYS A 358 8.56 17.16 7.22
C LYS A 358 8.21 16.57 8.61
N LYS A 359 7.08 16.96 9.19
CA LYS A 359 6.54 16.42 10.44
C LYS A 359 5.07 16.11 10.21
N ARG A 360 4.75 14.83 10.05
CA ARG A 360 3.36 14.37 10.15
C ARG A 360 2.86 14.74 11.54
N LYS A 361 1.84 15.58 11.60
CA LYS A 361 1.07 15.76 12.82
C LYS A 361 0.17 14.53 13.02
N PRO A 362 -0.14 14.14 14.26
CA PRO A 362 -1.14 13.11 14.50
C PRO A 362 -2.44 13.49 13.78
N VAL A 363 -3.05 12.52 13.09
CA VAL A 363 -4.32 12.72 12.41
C VAL A 363 -5.36 13.09 13.46
N GLU A 364 -5.90 14.30 13.40
CA GLU A 364 -6.95 14.73 14.31
C GLU A 364 -8.26 14.06 13.87
N ARG A 365 -8.73 13.11 14.67
CA ARG A 365 -10.01 12.42 14.47
C ARG A 365 -11.08 13.15 15.24
N VAL A 366 -12.09 13.64 14.52
CA VAL A 366 -13.26 14.28 15.12
C VAL A 366 -14.35 13.23 15.24
N LYS A 367 -14.95 13.11 16.44
CA LYS A 367 -16.12 12.25 16.62
C LYS A 367 -17.33 12.91 15.96
N LYS A 368 -18.09 12.12 15.21
CA LYS A 368 -19.44 12.47 14.72
C LYS A 368 -20.45 12.40 15.86
N ASP A 369 -21.69 12.73 15.56
CA ASP A 369 -22.78 12.54 16.52
C ASP A 369 -22.86 11.09 16.96
N ALA A 370 -23.14 10.90 18.24
CA ALA A 370 -23.21 9.56 18.83
C ALA A 370 -24.36 8.76 18.20
N ILE A 371 -24.03 7.58 17.68
CA ILE A 371 -25.03 6.63 17.17
C ILE A 371 -25.75 5.98 18.33
N PHE A 372 -25.02 5.57 19.38
CA PHE A 372 -25.57 5.02 20.60
C PHE A 372 -25.15 5.88 21.78
N LYS A 373 -26.13 6.25 22.61
CA LYS A 373 -25.90 7.03 23.84
C LYS A 373 -25.97 6.19 25.10
N ASN A 374 -26.81 5.16 25.13
CA ASN A 374 -26.99 4.26 26.27
C ASN A 374 -27.66 2.96 25.84
N LEU A 375 -27.09 2.26 24.84
CA LEU A 375 -27.70 1.05 24.30
C LEU A 375 -27.50 -0.14 25.26
N SER A 376 -28.62 -0.77 25.70
CA SER A 376 -28.60 -1.94 26.57
C SER A 376 -29.61 -2.97 26.08
N PHE A 377 -29.20 -4.23 25.93
CA PHE A 377 -30.04 -5.37 25.58
C PHE A 377 -29.34 -6.70 25.86
N GLU A 378 -30.09 -7.78 25.79
CA GLU A 378 -29.57 -9.15 25.95
C GLU A 378 -30.10 -10.06 24.85
N VAL A 379 -29.25 -10.94 24.36
CA VAL A 379 -29.59 -12.05 23.43
C VAL A 379 -29.26 -13.33 24.14
N GLU A 380 -30.29 -14.16 24.33
CA GLU A 380 -30.13 -15.45 25.00
C GLU A 380 -29.41 -16.47 24.13
N PRO A 381 -28.75 -17.48 24.73
CA PRO A 381 -28.04 -18.51 23.96
C PRO A 381 -28.99 -19.29 23.03
N ASN A 382 -28.52 -19.61 21.85
CA ASN A 382 -29.23 -20.41 20.85
C ASN A 382 -30.57 -19.82 20.36
N THR A 383 -30.82 -18.52 20.61
CA THR A 383 -31.98 -17.82 20.09
C THR A 383 -31.66 -17.06 18.81
N THR A 384 -32.69 -16.81 18.01
CA THR A 384 -32.61 -15.98 16.79
C THR A 384 -33.28 -14.64 17.08
N VAL A 385 -32.49 -13.56 16.98
CA VAL A 385 -32.94 -12.21 17.26
C VAL A 385 -32.78 -11.32 16.05
N ALA A 386 -33.78 -10.46 15.80
CA ALA A 386 -33.71 -9.49 14.71
C ALA A 386 -33.62 -8.04 15.23
N PHE A 387 -32.78 -7.22 14.62
CA PHE A 387 -32.78 -5.76 14.78
C PHE A 387 -33.47 -5.13 13.57
N VAL A 388 -34.50 -4.33 13.85
CA VAL A 388 -35.33 -3.65 12.85
C VAL A 388 -35.37 -2.16 13.16
N GLY A 389 -35.54 -1.30 12.17
CA GLY A 389 -35.59 0.14 12.31
C GLY A 389 -35.20 0.87 11.04
N LYS A 390 -35.30 2.20 11.03
CA LYS A 390 -34.98 3.04 9.86
C LYS A 390 -33.51 2.87 9.44
N SER A 391 -33.21 3.16 8.15
CA SER A 391 -31.82 3.23 7.70
C SER A 391 -31.04 4.27 8.51
N GLY A 392 -29.80 3.95 8.88
CA GLY A 392 -28.98 4.84 9.71
C GLY A 392 -29.20 4.74 11.23
N SER A 393 -30.15 3.92 11.73
CA SER A 393 -30.40 3.76 13.17
C SER A 393 -29.29 3.03 13.95
N GLY A 394 -28.26 2.48 13.26
CA GLY A 394 -27.13 1.82 13.89
C GLY A 394 -27.16 0.28 13.88
N LYS A 395 -28.09 -0.36 13.16
CA LYS A 395 -28.24 -1.83 13.14
C LYS A 395 -26.94 -2.57 12.77
N SER A 396 -26.31 -2.23 11.65
CA SER A 396 -25.04 -2.84 11.22
C SER A 396 -23.88 -2.50 12.17
N THR A 397 -23.97 -1.37 12.89
CA THR A 397 -23.01 -0.99 13.93
C THR A 397 -23.06 -1.96 15.12
N ILE A 398 -24.25 -2.43 15.51
CA ILE A 398 -24.41 -3.48 16.53
C ILE A 398 -23.66 -4.75 16.14
N LEU A 399 -23.83 -5.22 14.89
CA LEU A 399 -23.13 -6.41 14.40
C LEU A 399 -21.60 -6.20 14.41
N SER A 400 -21.14 -5.03 14.02
CA SER A 400 -19.71 -4.68 14.00
C SER A 400 -19.11 -4.65 15.41
N LEU A 401 -19.89 -4.20 16.43
CA LEU A 401 -19.50 -4.24 17.84
C LEU A 401 -19.45 -5.67 18.37
N ILE A 402 -20.45 -6.53 18.06
CA ILE A 402 -20.46 -7.94 18.46
C ILE A 402 -19.30 -8.69 17.80
N ALA A 403 -19.03 -8.43 16.52
CA ALA A 403 -17.90 -9.00 15.79
C ALA A 403 -16.54 -8.45 16.23
N LYS A 404 -16.49 -7.45 17.15
CA LYS A 404 -15.25 -6.78 17.57
C LYS A 404 -14.45 -6.26 16.38
N LEU A 405 -15.12 -5.70 15.38
CA LEU A 405 -14.51 -4.97 14.26
C LEU A 405 -14.29 -3.50 14.64
N ILE A 406 -15.10 -2.99 15.54
CA ILE A 406 -15.02 -1.66 16.15
C ILE A 406 -15.14 -1.78 17.69
N ASP A 407 -14.63 -0.78 18.40
CA ASP A 407 -14.65 -0.74 19.87
C ASP A 407 -15.70 0.25 20.37
N VAL A 408 -16.36 -0.08 21.49
CA VAL A 408 -17.26 0.86 22.17
C VAL A 408 -16.47 2.03 22.75
N ASP A 409 -17.07 3.22 22.75
CA ASP A 409 -16.51 4.41 23.41
C ASP A 409 -16.66 4.28 24.93
N ASN A 410 -17.88 3.96 25.40
CA ASN A 410 -18.20 3.69 26.80
C ASN A 410 -19.12 2.47 26.89
N GLY A 411 -19.34 1.97 28.12
CA GLY A 411 -20.13 0.77 28.33
C GLY A 411 -19.37 -0.54 28.07
N LYS A 412 -20.10 -1.64 27.91
CA LYS A 412 -19.52 -2.98 27.76
C LYS A 412 -20.38 -3.84 26.83
N VAL A 413 -19.71 -4.58 25.96
CA VAL A 413 -20.29 -5.71 25.24
C VAL A 413 -19.71 -6.98 25.86
N LEU A 414 -20.59 -7.87 26.32
CA LEU A 414 -20.22 -9.11 26.98
C LEU A 414 -20.64 -10.30 26.12
N ILE A 415 -19.83 -11.34 26.13
CA ILE A 415 -20.14 -12.67 25.59
C ILE A 415 -19.97 -13.65 26.73
N ASP A 416 -21.04 -14.38 27.09
CA ASP A 416 -21.11 -15.25 28.28
C ASP A 416 -20.54 -14.58 29.54
N ASN A 417 -20.93 -13.33 29.80
CA ASN A 417 -20.48 -12.47 30.91
C ASN A 417 -19.02 -12.00 30.85
N LEU A 418 -18.22 -12.38 29.82
CA LEU A 418 -16.88 -11.86 29.61
C LEU A 418 -16.92 -10.65 28.70
N ASN A 419 -16.21 -9.58 29.07
CA ASN A 419 -16.10 -8.40 28.21
C ASN A 419 -15.32 -8.77 26.94
N ILE A 420 -15.89 -8.45 25.78
CA ILE A 420 -15.30 -8.75 24.47
C ILE A 420 -13.89 -8.17 24.30
N LYS A 421 -13.56 -7.07 25.01
CA LYS A 421 -12.22 -6.46 25.03
C LYS A 421 -11.16 -7.33 25.70
N ASP A 422 -11.60 -8.21 26.63
CA ASP A 422 -10.71 -9.06 27.42
C ASP A 422 -10.44 -10.41 26.74
N ILE A 423 -11.23 -10.77 25.71
CA ILE A 423 -11.17 -12.06 25.03
C ILE A 423 -10.06 -12.07 23.98
N CYS A 424 -9.36 -13.19 23.83
CA CYS A 424 -8.32 -13.32 22.83
C CYS A 424 -8.89 -13.34 21.40
N LYS A 425 -8.10 -12.80 20.44
CA LYS A 425 -8.50 -12.68 19.03
C LYS A 425 -8.91 -14.03 18.42
N GLN A 426 -8.17 -15.07 18.73
CA GLN A 426 -8.38 -16.40 18.13
C GLN A 426 -9.77 -16.95 18.48
N ASP A 427 -10.17 -16.88 19.76
CA ASP A 427 -11.46 -17.41 20.19
C ASP A 427 -12.63 -16.61 19.62
N LEU A 428 -12.55 -15.27 19.63
CA LEU A 428 -13.56 -14.42 19.00
C LEU A 428 -13.73 -14.74 17.51
N ARG A 429 -12.60 -14.83 16.78
CA ARG A 429 -12.62 -15.14 15.35
C ARG A 429 -13.05 -16.58 15.05
N THR A 430 -12.87 -17.52 15.96
CA THR A 430 -13.37 -18.91 15.81
C THR A 430 -14.89 -18.99 16.05
N HIS A 431 -15.38 -18.35 17.09
CA HIS A 431 -16.75 -18.56 17.53
C HIS A 431 -17.78 -17.56 16.97
N ILE A 432 -17.36 -16.46 16.39
CA ILE A 432 -18.24 -15.45 15.78
C ILE A 432 -18.01 -15.42 14.27
N SER A 433 -19.09 -15.51 13.51
CA SER A 433 -19.08 -15.27 12.05
C SER A 433 -20.02 -14.13 11.70
N LEU A 434 -19.55 -13.21 10.86
CA LEU A 434 -20.34 -12.12 10.29
C LEU A 434 -20.52 -12.40 8.78
N ILE A 435 -21.75 -12.43 8.36
CA ILE A 435 -22.17 -12.57 6.95
C ILE A 435 -22.67 -11.22 6.50
N ASN A 436 -21.84 -10.50 5.73
CA ASN A 436 -22.18 -9.18 5.21
C ASN A 436 -23.23 -9.28 4.10
N GLN A 437 -23.90 -8.17 3.80
CA GLN A 437 -24.83 -8.02 2.68
C GLN A 437 -24.22 -8.46 1.35
N PHE A 438 -22.98 -8.08 1.08
CA PHE A 438 -22.19 -8.49 -0.09
C PHE A 438 -20.94 -9.24 0.38
N PRO A 439 -21.01 -10.57 0.63
CA PRO A 439 -19.88 -11.31 1.13
C PRO A 439 -18.79 -11.41 0.08
N TYR A 440 -17.56 -11.17 0.49
CA TYR A 440 -16.41 -11.31 -0.40
C TYR A 440 -16.07 -12.79 -0.63
N ILE A 441 -16.02 -13.17 -1.91
CA ILE A 441 -15.65 -14.53 -2.35
C ILE A 441 -14.31 -14.43 -3.08
N PHE A 442 -13.34 -15.23 -2.66
CA PHE A 442 -12.01 -15.24 -3.26
C PHE A 442 -12.03 -15.93 -4.64
N ASP A 443 -11.18 -15.48 -5.57
CA ASP A 443 -11.01 -16.08 -6.89
C ASP A 443 -10.31 -17.45 -6.79
N MET A 444 -11.07 -18.41 -6.31
CA MET A 444 -10.69 -19.80 -6.07
C MET A 444 -11.87 -20.70 -6.45
N SER A 445 -11.74 -22.02 -6.32
CA SER A 445 -12.88 -22.92 -6.43
C SER A 445 -13.80 -22.82 -5.21
N ILE A 446 -15.02 -23.36 -5.30
CA ILE A 446 -15.96 -23.45 -4.18
C ILE A 446 -15.31 -24.22 -3.01
N LYS A 447 -14.68 -25.36 -3.31
CA LYS A 447 -13.95 -26.17 -2.32
C LYS A 447 -12.84 -25.37 -1.61
N GLU A 448 -11.96 -24.72 -2.38
CA GLU A 448 -10.89 -23.91 -1.82
C GLU A 448 -11.42 -22.76 -0.96
N ASN A 449 -12.51 -22.11 -1.36
CA ASN A 449 -13.17 -21.08 -0.57
C ASN A 449 -13.69 -21.60 0.79
N LEU A 450 -14.12 -22.85 0.88
CA LEU A 450 -14.52 -23.50 2.13
C LEU A 450 -13.30 -23.94 2.95
N LEU A 451 -12.26 -24.46 2.32
CA LEU A 451 -11.02 -24.85 3.00
C LEU A 451 -10.25 -23.68 3.63
N LEU A 452 -10.55 -22.42 3.26
CA LEU A 452 -9.99 -21.25 3.94
C LEU A 452 -10.37 -21.19 5.43
N VAL A 453 -11.55 -21.67 5.81
CA VAL A 453 -12.03 -21.63 7.20
C VAL A 453 -11.74 -22.92 7.98
N LYS A 454 -11.64 -24.07 7.30
CA LYS A 454 -11.25 -25.35 7.88
C LYS A 454 -10.40 -26.12 6.87
N LYS A 455 -9.08 -26.06 7.03
CA LYS A 455 -8.12 -26.59 6.06
C LYS A 455 -8.24 -28.13 5.86
N ASP A 456 -8.58 -28.83 6.92
CA ASP A 456 -8.64 -30.30 6.96
C ASP A 456 -10.07 -30.83 6.80
N ALA A 457 -11.00 -30.03 6.24
CA ALA A 457 -12.37 -30.46 6.03
C ALA A 457 -12.43 -31.56 4.96
N THR A 458 -13.15 -32.63 5.27
CA THR A 458 -13.42 -33.71 4.32
C THR A 458 -14.47 -33.28 3.30
N ASP A 459 -14.52 -33.96 2.16
CA ASP A 459 -15.56 -33.69 1.13
C ASP A 459 -16.96 -33.93 1.69
N ASP A 460 -17.14 -34.91 2.58
CA ASP A 460 -18.42 -35.18 3.24
C ASP A 460 -18.85 -34.03 4.15
N GLU A 461 -17.91 -33.46 4.93
CA GLU A 461 -18.20 -32.27 5.73
C GLU A 461 -18.58 -31.08 4.86
N ILE A 462 -17.88 -30.89 3.73
CA ILE A 462 -18.15 -29.83 2.76
C ILE A 462 -19.55 -30.00 2.17
N TRP A 463 -19.93 -31.19 1.71
CA TRP A 463 -21.26 -31.44 1.17
C TRP A 463 -22.37 -31.27 2.22
N ASN A 464 -22.13 -31.71 3.46
CA ASN A 464 -23.07 -31.52 4.56
C ASN A 464 -23.35 -30.01 4.83
N VAL A 465 -22.32 -29.18 4.90
CA VAL A 465 -22.54 -27.74 5.12
C VAL A 465 -23.16 -27.06 3.90
N LEU A 466 -22.85 -27.48 2.68
CA LEU A 466 -23.51 -27.01 1.47
C LEU A 466 -24.99 -27.35 1.46
N LYS A 467 -25.36 -28.55 1.89
CA LYS A 467 -26.77 -28.99 2.05
C LYS A 467 -27.49 -28.13 3.09
N ARG A 468 -26.88 -27.92 4.28
CA ARG A 468 -27.43 -27.06 5.33
C ARG A 468 -27.54 -25.58 4.90
N ALA A 469 -26.67 -25.13 4.02
CA ALA A 469 -26.70 -23.79 3.42
C ALA A 469 -27.63 -23.71 2.19
N SER A 470 -28.40 -24.75 1.88
CA SER A 470 -29.26 -24.85 0.68
C SER A 470 -28.53 -24.54 -0.64
N PHE A 471 -27.26 -24.95 -0.75
CA PHE A 471 -26.40 -24.66 -1.89
C PHE A 471 -25.89 -25.92 -2.62
N GLU A 472 -26.19 -27.11 -2.09
CA GLU A 472 -25.73 -28.39 -2.63
C GLU A 472 -26.16 -28.60 -4.07
N GLU A 473 -27.46 -28.39 -4.39
CA GLU A 473 -28.02 -28.62 -5.71
C GLU A 473 -27.41 -27.69 -6.77
N ASP A 474 -27.23 -26.41 -6.44
CA ASP A 474 -26.55 -25.47 -7.32
C ASP A 474 -25.14 -25.93 -7.65
N VAL A 475 -24.38 -26.36 -6.62
CA VAL A 475 -23.00 -26.82 -6.81
C VAL A 475 -22.95 -28.10 -7.64
N LYS A 476 -23.88 -29.04 -7.43
CA LYS A 476 -23.97 -30.27 -8.23
C LYS A 476 -24.34 -29.99 -9.70
N ALA A 477 -25.14 -28.96 -9.95
CA ALA A 477 -25.52 -28.53 -11.30
C ALA A 477 -24.38 -27.82 -12.05
N MET A 478 -23.32 -27.35 -11.33
CA MET A 478 -22.17 -26.70 -11.96
C MET A 478 -21.29 -27.74 -12.68
N PRO A 479 -20.70 -27.39 -13.85
CA PRO A 479 -19.95 -28.35 -14.68
C PRO A 479 -18.76 -29.03 -13.98
N LYS A 480 -18.16 -28.36 -12.97
CA LYS A 480 -17.00 -28.88 -12.20
C LYS A 480 -17.34 -29.11 -10.72
N GLY A 481 -18.62 -29.06 -10.32
CA GLY A 481 -19.05 -29.23 -8.93
C GLY A 481 -18.24 -28.36 -7.96
N LEU A 482 -17.70 -28.98 -6.91
CA LEU A 482 -16.84 -28.29 -5.90
C LEU A 482 -15.62 -27.60 -6.48
N ASN A 483 -15.08 -28.05 -7.61
CA ASN A 483 -13.90 -27.49 -8.25
C ASN A 483 -14.22 -26.34 -9.22
N THR A 484 -15.47 -25.88 -9.25
CA THR A 484 -15.87 -24.73 -10.06
C THR A 484 -15.22 -23.46 -9.54
N LYS A 485 -14.43 -22.77 -10.39
CA LYS A 485 -13.83 -21.47 -10.10
C LYS A 485 -14.87 -20.37 -10.18
N VAL A 486 -14.97 -19.57 -9.13
CA VAL A 486 -16.03 -18.57 -8.96
C VAL A 486 -15.69 -17.19 -9.54
N GLY A 487 -14.44 -16.97 -9.97
CA GLY A 487 -13.95 -15.69 -10.51
C GLY A 487 -13.71 -14.63 -9.44
N GLU A 488 -13.14 -13.51 -9.85
CA GLU A 488 -12.82 -12.38 -8.96
C GLU A 488 -14.09 -11.90 -8.25
N SER A 489 -14.01 -11.73 -6.93
CA SER A 489 -15.15 -11.37 -6.07
C SER A 489 -16.39 -12.24 -6.24
N GLY A 490 -16.25 -13.46 -6.80
CA GLY A 490 -17.36 -14.39 -7.03
C GLY A 490 -18.30 -13.94 -8.16
N VAL A 491 -17.80 -13.24 -9.18
CA VAL A 491 -18.60 -12.69 -10.29
C VAL A 491 -19.43 -13.73 -11.05
N LYS A 492 -19.01 -15.01 -11.03
CA LYS A 492 -19.71 -16.11 -11.68
C LYS A 492 -20.87 -16.67 -10.85
N LEU A 493 -21.03 -16.22 -9.61
CA LEU A 493 -22.11 -16.63 -8.73
C LEU A 493 -23.19 -15.54 -8.66
N SER A 494 -24.45 -15.94 -8.56
CA SER A 494 -25.54 -15.01 -8.24
C SER A 494 -25.37 -14.42 -6.83
N GLY A 495 -26.05 -13.34 -6.51
CA GLY A 495 -26.05 -12.76 -5.16
C GLY A 495 -26.41 -13.77 -4.07
N GLY A 496 -27.47 -14.54 -4.29
CA GLY A 496 -27.92 -15.59 -3.38
C GLY A 496 -26.92 -16.75 -3.24
N GLN A 497 -26.26 -17.14 -4.33
CA GLN A 497 -25.22 -18.18 -4.31
C GLN A 497 -24.00 -17.72 -3.51
N ARG A 498 -23.58 -16.44 -3.64
CA ARG A 498 -22.51 -15.87 -2.80
C ARG A 498 -22.86 -15.90 -1.31
N GLN A 499 -24.08 -15.51 -0.95
CA GLN A 499 -24.53 -15.55 0.45
C GLN A 499 -24.59 -16.98 1.00
N ARG A 500 -25.15 -17.94 0.25
CA ARG A 500 -25.19 -19.35 0.67
C ARG A 500 -23.78 -19.94 0.85
N LEU A 501 -22.82 -19.57 0.00
CA LEU A 501 -21.42 -19.95 0.21
C LEU A 501 -20.83 -19.31 1.49
N ALA A 502 -21.19 -18.08 1.81
CA ALA A 502 -20.78 -17.45 3.07
C ALA A 502 -21.42 -18.11 4.30
N ILE A 503 -22.68 -18.53 4.20
CA ILE A 503 -23.36 -19.34 5.22
C ILE A 503 -22.63 -20.68 5.40
N ALA A 504 -22.33 -21.39 4.30
CA ALA A 504 -21.58 -22.65 4.35
C ALA A 504 -20.21 -22.49 5.03
N ARG A 505 -19.50 -21.36 4.80
CA ARG A 505 -18.25 -21.03 5.52
C ARG A 505 -18.48 -20.90 7.04
N ALA A 506 -19.53 -20.19 7.47
CA ALA A 506 -19.85 -20.01 8.88
C ALA A 506 -20.20 -21.35 9.56
N LEU A 507 -20.96 -22.21 8.89
CA LEU A 507 -21.31 -23.55 9.35
C LEU A 507 -20.08 -24.47 9.46
N LEU A 508 -19.21 -24.48 8.43
CA LEU A 508 -18.00 -25.30 8.42
C LEU A 508 -17.01 -24.88 9.52
N LYS A 509 -16.98 -23.60 9.83
CA LYS A 509 -16.20 -23.01 10.92
C LYS A 509 -16.75 -23.37 12.30
N GLN A 510 -17.99 -23.87 12.38
CA GLN A 510 -18.71 -24.21 13.61
C GLN A 510 -18.87 -23.00 14.55
N SER A 511 -19.13 -21.84 14.00
CA SER A 511 -19.33 -20.61 14.78
C SER A 511 -20.55 -20.71 15.66
N LYS A 512 -20.41 -20.41 16.97
CA LYS A 512 -21.53 -20.43 17.92
C LYS A 512 -22.46 -19.24 17.76
N ILE A 513 -21.91 -18.09 17.36
CA ILE A 513 -22.63 -16.84 17.11
C ILE A 513 -22.54 -16.52 15.64
N ILE A 514 -23.66 -16.34 14.95
CA ILE A 514 -23.75 -16.01 13.54
C ILE A 514 -24.50 -14.70 13.37
N LEU A 515 -23.86 -13.74 12.73
CA LEU A 515 -24.38 -12.39 12.51
C LEU A 515 -24.70 -12.22 11.03
N PHE A 516 -25.91 -11.75 10.72
CA PHE A 516 -26.37 -11.48 9.36
C PHE A 516 -26.64 -9.99 9.18
N ASP A 517 -25.92 -9.33 8.28
CA ASP A 517 -26.16 -7.94 7.91
C ASP A 517 -26.95 -7.88 6.60
N GLU A 518 -28.23 -7.47 6.67
CA GLU A 518 -29.14 -7.19 5.54
C GLU A 518 -29.07 -8.17 4.34
N SER A 519 -28.98 -9.45 4.64
CA SER A 519 -28.57 -10.50 3.70
C SER A 519 -29.55 -10.75 2.52
N THR A 520 -30.72 -10.11 2.45
CA THR A 520 -31.78 -10.48 1.49
C THR A 520 -32.30 -9.37 0.59
N SER A 521 -31.89 -8.11 0.78
CA SER A 521 -32.49 -6.94 0.12
C SER A 521 -32.33 -6.92 -1.42
N SER A 522 -31.29 -7.55 -1.95
CA SER A 522 -30.96 -7.58 -3.39
C SER A 522 -31.26 -8.92 -4.08
N LEU A 523 -31.98 -9.84 -3.41
CA LEU A 523 -32.21 -11.19 -3.90
C LEU A 523 -33.63 -11.39 -4.42
N ASP A 524 -33.76 -12.32 -5.39
CA ASP A 524 -35.06 -12.84 -5.81
C ASP A 524 -35.74 -13.67 -4.70
N ASN A 525 -37.05 -13.86 -4.80
CA ASN A 525 -37.84 -14.56 -3.79
C ASN A 525 -37.39 -16.02 -3.59
N PHE A 526 -36.88 -16.68 -4.62
CA PHE A 526 -36.40 -18.07 -4.54
C PHE A 526 -35.09 -18.16 -3.74
N ALA A 527 -34.10 -17.30 -4.04
CA ALA A 527 -32.84 -17.23 -3.30
C ALA A 527 -33.09 -16.84 -1.82
N GLN A 528 -34.04 -15.92 -1.58
CA GLN A 528 -34.44 -15.53 -0.25
C GLN A 528 -35.04 -16.71 0.56
N SER A 529 -35.97 -17.48 -0.04
CA SER A 529 -36.56 -18.67 0.59
C SER A 529 -35.49 -19.69 1.00
N ASN A 530 -34.48 -19.90 0.15
CA ASN A 530 -33.37 -20.81 0.46
C ASN A 530 -32.49 -20.32 1.60
N ILE A 531 -32.23 -19.04 1.70
CA ILE A 531 -31.49 -18.47 2.83
C ILE A 531 -32.30 -18.57 4.12
N GLN A 532 -33.59 -18.29 4.06
CA GLN A 532 -34.49 -18.45 5.20
C GLN A 532 -34.51 -19.90 5.70
N LYS A 533 -34.64 -20.89 4.81
CA LYS A 533 -34.52 -22.32 5.18
C LYS A 533 -33.18 -22.62 5.86
N SER A 534 -32.11 -22.06 5.37
CA SER A 534 -30.78 -22.23 5.99
C SER A 534 -30.73 -21.65 7.39
N ILE A 535 -31.31 -20.46 7.62
CA ILE A 535 -31.40 -19.81 8.95
C ILE A 535 -32.27 -20.65 9.89
N GLU A 536 -33.43 -21.11 9.43
CA GLU A 536 -34.34 -21.98 10.19
C GLU A 536 -33.66 -23.29 10.61
N GLY A 537 -32.87 -23.90 9.74
CA GLY A 537 -32.07 -25.09 10.04
C GLY A 537 -30.95 -24.91 11.06
N MET A 538 -30.62 -23.67 11.41
CA MET A 538 -29.61 -23.33 12.43
C MET A 538 -30.20 -22.97 13.78
N LYS A 539 -31.53 -22.72 13.87
CA LYS A 539 -32.21 -22.36 15.11
C LYS A 539 -31.99 -23.43 16.20
N GLY A 540 -31.89 -22.97 17.45
CA GLY A 540 -31.66 -23.82 18.60
C GLY A 540 -30.24 -24.37 18.75
N GLN A 541 -29.40 -24.27 17.72
CA GLN A 541 -27.98 -24.70 17.74
C GLN A 541 -27.01 -23.53 17.84
N HIS A 542 -27.37 -22.41 17.25
CA HIS A 542 -26.55 -21.18 17.17
C HIS A 542 -27.32 -19.99 17.75
N THR A 543 -26.59 -19.03 18.32
CA THR A 543 -27.14 -17.71 18.60
C THR A 543 -27.05 -16.89 17.31
N ILE A 544 -28.19 -16.47 16.80
CA ILE A 544 -28.29 -15.79 15.50
C ILE A 544 -28.78 -14.37 15.72
N VAL A 545 -28.03 -13.40 15.18
CA VAL A 545 -28.41 -11.99 15.19
C VAL A 545 -28.57 -11.52 13.75
N ILE A 546 -29.74 -11.03 13.40
CA ILE A 546 -30.10 -10.61 12.05
C ILE A 546 -30.41 -9.12 12.02
N VAL A 547 -29.78 -8.38 11.14
CA VAL A 547 -30.26 -7.07 10.72
C VAL A 547 -31.12 -7.26 9.48
N ALA A 548 -32.40 -6.96 9.59
CA ALA A 548 -33.35 -7.23 8.52
C ALA A 548 -34.21 -6.00 8.20
N HIS A 549 -34.57 -5.91 6.93
CA HIS A 549 -35.51 -4.94 6.40
C HIS A 549 -36.77 -5.61 5.79
N ARG A 550 -36.83 -6.94 5.70
CA ARG A 550 -37.93 -7.69 5.09
C ARG A 550 -38.73 -8.50 6.10
N LEU A 551 -40.05 -8.43 5.97
CA LEU A 551 -41.02 -9.12 6.80
C LEU A 551 -40.76 -10.64 6.88
N SER A 552 -40.49 -11.26 5.74
CA SER A 552 -40.25 -12.72 5.64
C SER A 552 -39.08 -13.19 6.51
N THR A 553 -38.08 -12.34 6.73
CA THR A 553 -36.89 -12.71 7.52
C THR A 553 -37.14 -12.61 9.02
N ILE A 554 -38.04 -11.72 9.47
CA ILE A 554 -38.23 -11.43 10.90
C ILE A 554 -39.45 -12.13 11.50
N ARG A 555 -40.37 -12.66 10.69
CA ARG A 555 -41.63 -13.22 11.16
C ARG A 555 -41.44 -14.41 12.11
N ASN A 556 -40.41 -15.21 11.88
CA ASN A 556 -40.15 -16.43 12.61
C ASN A 556 -38.97 -16.31 13.59
N VAL A 557 -38.52 -15.11 13.98
CA VAL A 557 -37.45 -14.94 15.00
C VAL A 557 -38.01 -15.03 16.40
N ASP A 558 -37.17 -15.38 17.37
CA ASP A 558 -37.62 -15.55 18.77
C ASP A 558 -37.87 -14.21 19.43
N LYS A 559 -37.15 -13.15 19.04
CA LYS A 559 -37.30 -11.78 19.53
C LYS A 559 -36.88 -10.74 18.53
N ILE A 560 -37.60 -9.63 18.48
CA ILE A 560 -37.26 -8.46 17.66
C ILE A 560 -36.92 -7.30 18.58
N TYR A 561 -35.89 -6.55 18.27
CA TYR A 561 -35.55 -5.26 18.84
C TYR A 561 -35.81 -4.17 17.82
N PHE A 562 -36.73 -3.25 18.15
CA PHE A 562 -37.04 -2.11 17.32
C PHE A 562 -36.15 -0.94 17.70
N LEU A 563 -35.27 -0.52 16.75
CA LEU A 563 -34.21 0.47 16.98
C LEU A 563 -34.58 1.82 16.37
N GLU A 564 -34.69 2.85 17.20
CA GLU A 564 -34.93 4.22 16.78
C GLU A 564 -33.91 5.16 17.42
N ASN A 565 -33.32 6.04 16.61
CA ASN A 565 -32.37 7.07 17.06
C ASN A 565 -31.24 6.54 17.96
N GLY A 566 -30.80 5.29 17.71
CA GLY A 566 -29.71 4.65 18.47
C GLY A 566 -30.12 4.04 19.82
N GLU A 567 -31.41 3.95 20.11
CA GLU A 567 -31.96 3.32 21.29
C GLU A 567 -32.99 2.24 20.92
N ILE A 568 -33.21 1.25 21.77
CA ILE A 568 -34.30 0.28 21.63
C ILE A 568 -35.57 0.93 22.13
N SER A 569 -36.46 1.28 21.20
CA SER A 569 -37.75 1.87 21.51
C SER A 569 -38.75 0.82 21.96
N ASP A 570 -38.65 -0.42 21.43
CA ASP A 570 -39.56 -1.50 21.76
C ASP A 570 -38.93 -2.87 21.50
N SER A 571 -39.44 -3.95 22.10
CA SER A 571 -38.98 -5.31 21.86
C SER A 571 -40.05 -6.36 22.19
N GLY A 572 -40.16 -7.39 21.35
CA GLY A 572 -41.13 -8.47 21.52
C GLY A 572 -41.07 -9.46 20.39
N THR A 573 -42.05 -10.34 20.28
CA THR A 573 -42.30 -11.17 19.11
C THR A 573 -42.84 -10.31 17.97
N PHE A 574 -42.91 -10.90 16.77
CA PHE A 574 -43.47 -10.20 15.62
C PHE A 574 -44.91 -9.77 15.85
N GLU A 575 -45.73 -10.65 16.40
CA GLU A 575 -47.16 -10.42 16.69
C GLU A 575 -47.33 -9.31 17.71
N GLU A 576 -46.60 -9.35 18.84
CA GLU A 576 -46.66 -8.33 19.89
C GLU A 576 -46.30 -6.94 19.36
N LEU A 577 -45.24 -6.81 18.58
CA LEU A 577 -44.84 -5.53 18.01
C LEU A 577 -45.79 -5.04 16.92
N PHE A 578 -46.35 -5.95 16.11
CA PHE A 578 -47.29 -5.59 15.07
C PHE A 578 -48.62 -5.10 15.62
N GLU A 579 -49.03 -5.60 16.78
CA GLU A 579 -50.27 -5.14 17.48
C GLU A 579 -50.05 -3.86 18.27
N ASN A 580 -48.91 -3.72 18.95
CA ASN A 580 -48.71 -2.68 19.96
C ASN A 580 -47.89 -1.48 19.47
N ASN A 581 -47.11 -1.61 18.36
CA ASN A 581 -46.24 -0.56 17.87
C ASN A 581 -46.67 -0.07 16.48
N GLU A 582 -47.26 1.09 16.40
CA GLU A 582 -47.81 1.65 15.18
C GLU A 582 -46.68 1.97 14.13
N GLN A 583 -45.51 2.39 14.56
CA GLN A 583 -44.39 2.68 13.67
C GLN A 583 -43.83 1.39 13.04
N PHE A 584 -43.68 0.33 13.85
CA PHE A 584 -43.32 -1.00 13.38
C PHE A 584 -44.35 -1.52 12.36
N LYS A 585 -45.63 -1.39 12.64
CA LYS A 585 -46.72 -1.78 11.77
C LYS A 585 -46.70 -1.02 10.43
N GLN A 586 -46.57 0.30 10.48
CA GLN A 586 -46.49 1.12 9.26
C GLN A 586 -45.30 0.75 8.40
N MET A 587 -44.12 0.43 8.97
CA MET A 587 -42.93 0.04 8.25
C MET A 587 -43.17 -1.18 7.36
N PHE A 588 -43.99 -2.15 7.81
CA PHE A 588 -44.24 -3.39 7.08
C PHE A 588 -45.55 -3.39 6.26
N LEU A 589 -46.51 -2.51 6.57
CA LEU A 589 -47.70 -2.32 5.72
C LEU A 589 -47.31 -1.73 4.34
N ILE A 590 -46.32 -0.85 4.30
CA ILE A 590 -45.80 -0.28 3.06
C ILE A 590 -45.11 -1.36 2.20
N GLU A 591 -44.51 -2.37 2.80
CA GLU A 591 -43.83 -3.47 2.08
C GLU A 591 -44.84 -4.44 1.43
N ASN A 592 -46.02 -4.62 2.00
CA ASN A 592 -47.07 -5.48 1.45
C ASN A 592 -47.92 -4.85 0.32
N ILE A 593 -47.75 -3.54 0.06
CA ILE A 593 -48.45 -2.81 -1.01
C ILE A 593 -47.63 -2.80 -2.33
N LYS A 594 -46.40 -3.27 -2.32
CA LYS A 594 -45.55 -3.48 -3.49
C LYS A 594 -45.44 -4.97 -3.84
#